data_640c4d8007a50c95a60a06e7a25d6658
#
_entry.id   640c4d8007a50c95a60a06e7a25d6658
#
_cell.length_a   1.000
_cell.length_b   1.000
_cell.length_c   1.000
_cell.angle_alpha   90.00
_cell.angle_beta   90.00
_cell.angle_gamma   90.00
#
_symmetry.space_group_name_H-M   'P 1'
#
loop_
_entity.id
_entity.type
_entity.pdbx_description
1 polymer ?
#
loop_
_entity_poly.entity_id
_entity_poly.type
_entity_poly.pdbx_seq_one_letter_code
_entity_poly.pdbx_strand_id
1 'polypeptide(L)'
;MCIRDRAVPLGLIYLQPDLGTMLVFVAMGMGVLLVAGAQLKHIVVTSLIGIVVVIGMFNSDNLGGPALLRETQEQRLTAFLDPTFDLQGASYNVNQSQIAIGAGGLRGQGWLQGTQTNLNLVPEQETGFIFTALGEEFGLIGITVLLSLYAYMLARMWFITRSSKDLFGTFACVGALSMFTFQIFQNIGMTMGIMPITGIPLPFLSHGGSSTVVAFGLIGLVINISARKHLA
;
A
#
# COMPACT_ATOMS: atom_id res chain seq x y z
N MET A 1 -23.11 4.53 7.42
CA MET A 1 -22.22 4.82 6.27
C MET A 1 -22.66 3.95 5.11
N CYS A 2 -23.29 4.53 4.09
CA CYS A 2 -23.91 3.74 3.02
C CYS A 2 -22.87 3.29 2.00
N ILE A 3 -23.01 2.05 1.48
CA ILE A 3 -22.19 1.52 0.38
C ILE A 3 -22.21 2.50 -0.80
N ARG A 4 -23.35 3.19 -1.03
CA ARG A 4 -23.53 4.22 -2.04
C ARG A 4 -22.54 5.38 -1.90
N ASP A 5 -22.19 5.80 -0.68
CA ASP A 5 -21.32 6.95 -0.45
C ASP A 5 -19.85 6.65 -0.82
N ARG A 6 -19.48 5.37 -0.86
CA ARG A 6 -18.14 4.91 -1.30
C ARG A 6 -18.07 4.66 -2.80
N ALA A 7 -19.21 4.37 -3.44
CA ALA A 7 -19.25 4.10 -4.87
C ALA A 7 -18.83 5.33 -5.69
N VAL A 8 -19.18 6.54 -5.24
CA VAL A 8 -18.84 7.78 -5.94
C VAL A 8 -17.32 8.03 -5.93
N PRO A 9 -16.62 8.05 -4.78
CA PRO A 9 -15.15 8.18 -4.77
C PRO A 9 -14.44 7.08 -5.54
N LEU A 10 -14.86 5.82 -5.39
CA LEU A 10 -14.27 4.70 -6.13
C LEU A 10 -14.45 4.84 -7.64
N GLY A 11 -15.62 5.28 -8.10
CA GLY A 11 -15.87 5.56 -9.51
C GLY A 11 -14.99 6.67 -10.07
N LEU A 12 -14.78 7.75 -9.30
CA LEU A 12 -13.90 8.84 -9.70
C LEU A 12 -12.43 8.39 -9.77
N ILE A 13 -11.98 7.57 -8.82
CA ILE A 13 -10.60 7.02 -8.80
C ILE A 13 -10.40 6.05 -9.97
N TYR A 14 -11.41 5.23 -10.29
CA TYR A 14 -11.36 4.35 -11.46
C TYR A 14 -11.15 5.12 -12.77
N LEU A 15 -11.77 6.31 -12.89
CA LEU A 15 -11.58 7.19 -14.05
C LEU A 15 -10.16 7.79 -14.13
N GLN A 16 -9.43 7.89 -12.99
CA GLN A 16 -8.06 8.39 -12.91
C GLN A 16 -6.98 7.35 -13.22
N PRO A 17 -7.27 6.16 -13.67
CA PRO A 17 -6.54 4.89 -13.76
C PRO A 17 -5.51 4.63 -12.65
N ASP A 18 -5.81 4.98 -11.42
CA ASP A 18 -4.96 4.75 -10.26
C ASP A 18 -5.44 3.51 -9.48
N LEU A 19 -4.95 2.34 -9.89
CA LEU A 19 -5.24 1.07 -9.22
C LEU A 19 -4.72 1.04 -7.77
N GLY A 20 -3.61 1.71 -7.50
CA GLY A 20 -3.01 1.76 -6.18
C GLY A 20 -3.96 2.42 -5.17
N THR A 21 -4.38 3.64 -5.44
CA THR A 21 -5.30 4.37 -4.59
C THR A 21 -6.65 3.65 -4.46
N MET A 22 -7.15 3.04 -5.54
CA MET A 22 -8.38 2.24 -5.49
C MET A 22 -8.28 1.08 -4.48
N LEU A 23 -7.17 0.34 -4.48
CA LEU A 23 -6.94 -0.76 -3.54
C LEU A 23 -6.86 -0.28 -2.09
N VAL A 24 -6.25 0.88 -1.83
CA VAL A 24 -6.24 1.51 -0.49
C VAL A 24 -7.66 1.80 -0.01
N PHE A 25 -8.52 2.38 -0.86
CA PHE A 25 -9.91 2.65 -0.50
C PHE A 25 -10.71 1.37 -0.22
N VAL A 26 -10.48 0.32 -0.99
CA VAL A 26 -11.09 -1.00 -0.77
C VAL A 26 -10.64 -1.55 0.59
N ALA A 27 -9.33 -1.54 0.89
CA ALA A 27 -8.78 -2.01 2.16
C ALA A 27 -9.34 -1.24 3.36
N MET A 28 -9.39 0.10 3.28
CA MET A 28 -10.05 0.93 4.30
C MET A 28 -11.52 0.54 4.49
N GLY A 29 -12.24 0.34 3.39
CA GLY A 29 -13.63 -0.06 3.40
C GLY A 29 -13.85 -1.38 4.09
N MET A 30 -13.04 -2.36 3.78
CA MET A 30 -13.11 -3.70 4.37
C MET A 30 -12.78 -3.68 5.86
N GLY A 31 -11.73 -2.94 6.27
CA GLY A 31 -11.39 -2.78 7.68
C GLY A 31 -12.53 -2.20 8.49
N VAL A 32 -13.17 -1.14 7.99
CA VAL A 32 -14.33 -0.54 8.66
C VAL A 32 -15.52 -1.50 8.72
N LEU A 33 -15.80 -2.26 7.65
CA LEU A 33 -16.88 -3.25 7.65
C LEU A 33 -16.64 -4.39 8.64
N LEU A 34 -15.39 -4.85 8.79
CA LEU A 34 -15.01 -5.86 9.78
C LEU A 34 -15.36 -5.40 11.19
N VAL A 35 -14.95 -4.18 11.57
CA VAL A 35 -15.18 -3.65 12.91
C VAL A 35 -16.64 -3.21 13.12
N ALA A 36 -17.36 -2.86 12.06
CA ALA A 36 -18.80 -2.60 12.11
C ALA A 36 -19.65 -3.86 12.34
N GLY A 37 -19.04 -5.04 12.50
CA GLY A 37 -19.75 -6.29 12.77
C GLY A 37 -20.32 -6.97 11.52
N ALA A 38 -19.84 -6.65 10.33
CA ALA A 38 -20.23 -7.36 9.11
C ALA A 38 -19.81 -8.83 9.21
N GLN A 39 -20.71 -9.73 8.81
CA GLN A 39 -20.42 -11.16 8.83
C GLN A 39 -19.23 -11.46 7.91
N LEU A 40 -18.28 -12.23 8.39
CA LEU A 40 -17.04 -12.58 7.65
C LEU A 40 -17.35 -13.15 6.25
N LYS A 41 -18.46 -13.90 6.12
CA LYS A 41 -18.92 -14.43 4.83
C LYS A 41 -19.16 -13.33 3.79
N HIS A 42 -19.74 -12.18 4.16
CA HIS A 42 -19.97 -11.08 3.22
C HIS A 42 -18.65 -10.43 2.78
N ILE A 43 -17.70 -10.31 3.68
CA ILE A 43 -16.38 -9.78 3.37
C ILE A 43 -15.63 -10.71 2.41
N VAL A 44 -15.65 -12.02 2.69
CA VAL A 44 -15.04 -13.01 1.80
C VAL A 44 -15.72 -13.00 0.42
N VAL A 45 -17.05 -12.97 0.39
CA VAL A 45 -17.79 -12.93 -0.89
C VAL A 45 -17.48 -11.66 -1.68
N THR A 46 -17.47 -10.49 -1.04
CA THR A 46 -17.14 -9.22 -1.73
C THR A 46 -15.69 -9.20 -2.22
N SER A 47 -14.74 -9.77 -1.45
CA SER A 47 -13.35 -9.92 -1.89
C SER A 47 -13.22 -10.85 -3.08
N LEU A 48 -13.89 -12.00 -3.06
CA LEU A 48 -13.91 -12.94 -4.17
C LEU A 48 -14.52 -12.32 -5.44
N ILE A 49 -15.63 -11.61 -5.30
CA ILE A 49 -16.23 -10.87 -6.43
C ILE A 49 -15.22 -9.85 -6.98
N GLY A 50 -14.54 -9.09 -6.13
CA GLY A 50 -13.51 -8.14 -6.55
C GLY A 50 -12.38 -8.82 -7.34
N ILE A 51 -11.88 -9.94 -6.86
CA ILE A 51 -10.84 -10.73 -7.55
C ILE A 51 -11.35 -11.24 -8.90
N VAL A 52 -12.55 -11.79 -8.95
CA VAL A 52 -13.16 -12.28 -10.21
C VAL A 52 -13.34 -11.14 -11.21
N VAL A 53 -13.75 -9.95 -10.75
CA VAL A 53 -13.88 -8.77 -11.62
C VAL A 53 -12.51 -8.38 -12.19
N VAL A 54 -11.46 -8.32 -11.36
CA VAL A 54 -10.10 -7.98 -11.81
C VAL A 54 -9.58 -9.00 -12.83
N ILE A 55 -9.77 -10.29 -12.56
CA ILE A 55 -9.39 -11.37 -13.51
C ILE A 55 -10.21 -11.26 -14.80
N GLY A 56 -11.50 -10.96 -14.71
CA GLY A 56 -12.37 -10.76 -15.88
C GLY A 56 -11.95 -9.56 -16.73
N MET A 57 -11.56 -8.46 -16.08
CA MET A 57 -11.05 -7.27 -16.77
C MET A 57 -9.72 -7.56 -17.48
N PHE A 58 -8.82 -8.33 -16.83
CA PHE A 58 -7.53 -8.74 -17.42
C PHE A 58 -7.70 -9.67 -18.63
N ASN A 59 -8.70 -10.54 -18.60
CA ASN A 59 -8.98 -11.46 -19.72
C ASN A 59 -9.95 -10.90 -20.77
N SER A 60 -10.43 -9.67 -20.63
CA SER A 60 -11.43 -9.10 -21.55
C SER A 60 -10.95 -9.06 -22.99
N ASP A 61 -9.67 -8.73 -23.22
CA ASP A 61 -9.07 -8.69 -24.56
C ASP A 61 -8.99 -10.08 -25.21
N ASN A 62 -8.67 -11.11 -24.43
CA ASN A 62 -8.62 -12.50 -24.90
C ASN A 62 -10.02 -13.06 -25.26
N LEU A 63 -11.08 -12.49 -24.67
CA LEU A 63 -12.47 -12.87 -24.90
C LEU A 63 -13.15 -12.04 -26.00
N GLY A 64 -12.41 -11.16 -26.70
CA GLY A 64 -12.93 -10.31 -27.78
C GLY A 64 -13.80 -9.14 -27.28
N GLY A 65 -13.71 -8.78 -26.01
CA GLY A 65 -14.36 -7.62 -25.43
C GLY A 65 -13.52 -6.33 -25.58
N PRO A 66 -14.08 -5.17 -25.21
CA PRO A 66 -13.30 -3.93 -25.19
C PRO A 66 -12.21 -4.00 -24.12
N ALA A 67 -11.02 -3.45 -24.40
CA ALA A 67 -9.94 -3.31 -23.45
C ALA A 67 -10.40 -2.46 -22.25
N LEU A 68 -10.65 -3.10 -21.10
CA LEU A 68 -11.13 -2.44 -19.88
C LEU A 68 -9.99 -1.93 -19.02
N LEU A 69 -8.79 -2.51 -19.16
CA LEU A 69 -7.58 -2.07 -18.52
C LEU A 69 -6.77 -1.21 -19.49
N ARG A 70 -6.11 -0.18 -18.97
CA ARG A 70 -5.13 0.57 -19.77
C ARG A 70 -3.86 -0.24 -19.90
N GLU A 71 -3.16 -0.05 -21.00
CA GLU A 71 -1.90 -0.73 -21.32
C GLU A 71 -0.88 -0.73 -20.17
N THR A 72 -0.75 0.42 -19.47
CA THR A 72 0.14 0.54 -18.29
C THR A 72 -0.29 -0.30 -17.10
N GLN A 73 -1.59 -0.55 -16.92
CA GLN A 73 -2.12 -1.38 -15.83
C GLN A 73 -1.94 -2.86 -16.16
N GLU A 74 -2.16 -3.22 -17.39
CA GLU A 74 -1.92 -4.56 -17.91
C GLU A 74 -0.45 -4.94 -17.80
N GLN A 75 0.46 -4.07 -18.23
CA GLN A 75 1.91 -4.27 -18.11
C GLN A 75 2.35 -4.50 -16.65
N ARG A 76 1.80 -3.74 -15.68
CA ARG A 76 2.11 -3.94 -14.25
C ARG A 76 1.63 -5.28 -13.70
N LEU A 77 0.45 -5.74 -14.14
CA LEU A 77 -0.07 -7.04 -13.75
C LEU A 77 0.70 -8.18 -14.43
N THR A 78 1.00 -8.04 -15.71
CA THR A 78 1.78 -9.03 -16.48
C THR A 78 3.20 -9.15 -15.91
N ALA A 79 3.85 -8.02 -15.60
CA ALA A 79 5.17 -8.01 -14.96
C ALA A 79 5.19 -8.72 -13.59
N PHE A 80 4.08 -8.70 -12.87
CA PHE A 80 3.94 -9.43 -11.61
C PHE A 80 3.78 -10.93 -11.83
N LEU A 81 3.02 -11.36 -12.86
CA LEU A 81 2.78 -12.76 -13.17
C LEU A 81 3.96 -13.43 -13.87
N ASP A 82 4.62 -12.68 -14.75
CA ASP A 82 5.81 -13.12 -15.50
C ASP A 82 6.93 -12.06 -15.41
N PRO A 83 7.87 -12.21 -14.48
CA PRO A 83 8.98 -11.29 -14.30
C PRO A 83 9.92 -11.20 -15.50
N THR A 84 9.81 -12.12 -16.47
CA THR A 84 10.66 -12.15 -17.68
C THR A 84 10.07 -11.41 -18.86
N PHE A 85 8.79 -11.05 -18.77
CA PHE A 85 8.02 -10.47 -19.89
C PHE A 85 8.53 -9.09 -20.32
N ASP A 86 8.91 -8.23 -19.35
CA ASP A 86 9.33 -6.85 -19.62
C ASP A 86 10.62 -6.50 -18.89
N LEU A 87 11.75 -6.85 -19.51
CA LEU A 87 13.09 -6.62 -18.97
C LEU A 87 13.55 -5.15 -19.02
N GLN A 88 12.77 -4.24 -19.60
CA GLN A 88 13.09 -2.81 -19.70
C GLN A 88 12.09 -1.88 -19.03
N GLY A 89 10.95 -2.41 -18.57
CA GLY A 89 9.87 -1.64 -17.94
C GLY A 89 9.58 -2.05 -16.50
N ALA A 90 8.34 -2.44 -16.22
CA ALA A 90 7.87 -2.72 -14.86
C ALA A 90 8.64 -3.86 -14.18
N SER A 91 8.94 -4.96 -14.89
CA SER A 91 9.72 -6.07 -14.34
C SER A 91 11.16 -5.67 -14.01
N TYR A 92 11.77 -4.77 -14.80
CA TYR A 92 13.12 -4.25 -14.54
C TYR A 92 13.21 -3.60 -13.17
N ASN A 93 12.23 -2.76 -12.81
CA ASN A 93 12.21 -2.04 -11.54
C ASN A 93 12.18 -2.99 -10.34
N VAL A 94 11.36 -4.06 -10.40
CA VAL A 94 11.27 -5.06 -9.33
C VAL A 94 12.56 -5.87 -9.24
N ASN A 95 13.11 -6.31 -10.37
CA ASN A 95 14.35 -7.07 -10.40
C ASN A 95 15.52 -6.25 -9.83
N GLN A 96 15.67 -4.99 -10.22
CA GLN A 96 16.69 -4.10 -9.68
C GLN A 96 16.49 -3.82 -8.19
N SER A 97 15.22 -3.69 -7.75
CA SER A 97 14.88 -3.55 -6.33
C SER A 97 15.32 -4.76 -5.51
N GLN A 98 15.05 -5.98 -6.00
CA GLN A 98 15.47 -7.21 -5.33
C GLN A 98 17.00 -7.36 -5.28
N ILE A 99 17.69 -7.00 -6.37
CA ILE A 99 19.16 -7.01 -6.42
C ILE A 99 19.73 -6.03 -5.40
N ALA A 100 19.18 -4.81 -5.32
CA ALA A 100 19.63 -3.79 -4.38
C ALA A 100 19.43 -4.22 -2.92
N ILE A 101 18.23 -4.71 -2.57
CA ILE A 101 17.95 -5.23 -1.22
C ILE A 101 18.89 -6.38 -0.89
N GLY A 102 19.13 -7.32 -1.84
CA GLY A 102 20.05 -8.42 -1.68
C GLY A 102 21.52 -7.97 -1.48
N ALA A 103 21.95 -6.95 -2.21
CA ALA A 103 23.28 -6.36 -2.10
C ALA A 103 23.54 -5.71 -0.73
N GLY A 104 22.49 -5.21 -0.05
CA GLY A 104 22.59 -4.65 1.30
C GLY A 104 22.96 -5.67 2.38
N GLY A 105 22.63 -6.95 2.20
CA GLY A 105 22.98 -8.01 3.16
C GLY A 105 22.48 -7.70 4.59
N LEU A 106 23.29 -8.05 5.60
CA LEU A 106 22.91 -7.85 7.00
C LEU A 106 23.06 -6.42 7.49
N ARG A 107 24.15 -5.73 7.11
CA ARG A 107 24.54 -4.40 7.65
C ARG A 107 24.33 -3.25 6.67
N GLY A 108 24.01 -3.54 5.42
CA GLY A 108 23.96 -2.55 4.35
C GLY A 108 25.33 -2.19 3.80
N GLN A 109 25.33 -1.47 2.69
CA GLN A 109 26.55 -0.93 2.07
C GLN A 109 27.05 0.35 2.75
N GLY A 110 26.23 0.99 3.58
CA GLY A 110 26.50 2.25 4.27
C GLY A 110 25.68 3.41 3.72
N TRP A 111 25.51 4.44 4.53
CA TRP A 111 24.76 5.65 4.18
C TRP A 111 25.35 6.31 2.94
N LEU A 112 24.51 6.56 1.92
CA LEU A 112 24.88 7.12 0.62
C LEU A 112 25.95 6.33 -0.16
N GLN A 113 26.15 5.05 0.17
CA GLN A 113 27.13 4.18 -0.52
C GLN A 113 26.44 3.06 -1.31
N GLY A 114 25.12 3.07 -1.40
CA GLY A 114 24.36 2.12 -2.21
C GLY A 114 24.74 2.20 -3.69
N THR A 115 25.21 1.12 -4.27
CA THR A 115 25.65 1.11 -5.68
C THR A 115 24.46 1.25 -6.64
N GLN A 116 23.37 0.54 -6.40
CA GLN A 116 22.16 0.60 -7.24
C GLN A 116 21.46 1.96 -7.10
N THR A 117 21.40 2.47 -5.85
CA THR A 117 20.82 3.77 -5.53
C THR A 117 21.59 4.91 -6.18
N ASN A 118 22.93 4.94 -6.05
CA ASN A 118 23.78 6.01 -6.59
C ASN A 118 23.85 6.01 -8.12
N LEU A 119 23.75 4.85 -8.75
CA LEU A 119 23.73 4.73 -10.21
C LEU A 119 22.34 4.97 -10.82
N ASN A 120 21.32 5.30 -9.98
CA ASN A 120 19.93 5.50 -10.39
C ASN A 120 19.38 4.32 -11.22
N LEU A 121 19.79 3.09 -10.89
CA LEU A 121 19.35 1.88 -11.59
C LEU A 121 17.93 1.47 -11.21
N VAL A 122 17.42 1.95 -10.06
CA VAL A 122 16.03 1.79 -9.64
C VAL A 122 15.30 3.12 -9.91
N PRO A 123 14.47 3.20 -10.95
CA PRO A 123 13.64 4.36 -11.20
C PRO A 123 12.68 4.63 -10.02
N GLU A 124 12.35 5.90 -9.77
CA GLU A 124 11.43 6.33 -8.71
C GLU A 124 11.80 5.85 -7.30
N GLN A 125 13.09 5.69 -7.01
CA GLN A 125 13.60 5.25 -5.71
C GLN A 125 13.17 6.16 -4.54
N GLU A 126 12.96 7.46 -4.78
CA GLU A 126 12.55 8.42 -3.73
C GLU A 126 11.04 8.32 -3.40
N THR A 127 10.25 7.75 -4.28
CA THR A 127 8.79 7.67 -4.15
C THR A 127 8.31 6.25 -3.89
N GLY A 128 8.16 5.45 -4.92
CA GLY A 128 7.62 4.08 -4.84
C GLY A 128 8.60 3.07 -4.26
N PHE A 129 9.89 3.20 -4.54
CA PHE A 129 10.92 2.21 -4.20
C PHE A 129 11.87 2.64 -3.07
N ILE A 130 11.45 3.53 -2.20
CA ILE A 130 12.30 4.03 -1.08
C ILE A 130 12.75 2.91 -0.13
N PHE A 131 11.92 1.87 0.05
CA PHE A 131 12.27 0.71 0.87
C PHE A 131 13.48 -0.03 0.30
N THR A 132 13.66 -0.03 -1.01
CA THR A 132 14.83 -0.60 -1.70
C THR A 132 16.12 0.12 -1.30
N ALA A 133 16.11 1.47 -1.36
CA ALA A 133 17.26 2.27 -0.97
C ALA A 133 17.63 2.04 0.51
N LEU A 134 16.61 1.99 1.40
CA LEU A 134 16.84 1.67 2.80
C LEU A 134 17.42 0.27 2.98
N GLY A 135 16.93 -0.72 2.23
CA GLY A 135 17.44 -2.09 2.28
C GLY A 135 18.87 -2.21 1.79
N GLU A 136 19.27 -1.47 0.75
CA GLU A 136 20.62 -1.44 0.22
C GLU A 136 21.61 -0.76 1.20
N GLU A 137 21.23 0.43 1.73
CA GLU A 137 22.13 1.22 2.56
C GLU A 137 22.27 0.70 4.00
N PHE A 138 21.17 0.25 4.63
CA PHE A 138 21.15 -0.16 6.03
C PHE A 138 20.98 -1.68 6.22
N GLY A 139 20.74 -2.43 5.16
CA GLY A 139 20.61 -3.88 5.19
C GLY A 139 19.44 -4.38 6.02
N LEU A 140 19.50 -5.64 6.41
CA LEU A 140 18.47 -6.30 7.20
C LEU A 140 18.25 -5.63 8.57
N ILE A 141 19.29 -5.08 9.16
CA ILE A 141 19.17 -4.35 10.45
C ILE A 141 18.28 -3.12 10.27
N GLY A 142 18.53 -2.29 9.24
CA GLY A 142 17.70 -1.12 8.96
C GLY A 142 16.25 -1.49 8.64
N ILE A 143 16.05 -2.52 7.82
CA ILE A 143 14.71 -3.06 7.53
C ILE A 143 13.99 -3.48 8.82
N THR A 144 14.68 -4.22 9.71
CA THR A 144 14.07 -4.70 10.96
C THR A 144 13.69 -3.55 11.88
N VAL A 145 14.52 -2.52 11.98
CA VAL A 145 14.22 -1.30 12.76
C VAL A 145 12.99 -0.60 12.18
N LEU A 146 12.94 -0.38 10.86
CA LEU A 146 11.80 0.27 10.20
C LEU A 146 10.50 -0.52 10.43
N LEU A 147 10.52 -1.83 10.20
CA LEU A 147 9.35 -2.69 10.41
C LEU A 147 8.89 -2.68 11.88
N SER A 148 9.83 -2.65 12.84
CA SER A 148 9.51 -2.55 14.27
C SER A 148 8.83 -1.22 14.61
N LEU A 149 9.28 -0.11 14.01
CA LEU A 149 8.63 1.20 14.18
C LEU A 149 7.22 1.22 13.60
N TYR A 150 7.00 0.66 12.41
CA TYR A 150 5.66 0.52 11.84
C TYR A 150 4.78 -0.39 12.68
N ALA A 151 5.28 -1.54 13.13
CA ALA A 151 4.55 -2.45 14.00
C ALA A 151 4.14 -1.75 15.31
N TYR A 152 5.04 -0.98 15.92
CA TYR A 152 4.73 -0.19 17.11
C TYR A 152 3.64 0.85 16.83
N MET A 153 3.76 1.62 15.73
CA MET A 153 2.76 2.61 15.33
C MET A 153 1.38 1.97 15.14
N LEU A 154 1.30 0.89 14.35
CA LEU A 154 0.05 0.18 14.09
C LEU A 154 -0.54 -0.42 15.38
N ALA A 155 0.29 -1.00 16.25
CA ALA A 155 -0.15 -1.50 17.55
C ALA A 155 -0.73 -0.38 18.42
N ARG A 156 -0.08 0.80 18.49
CA ARG A 156 -0.60 1.96 19.22
C ARG A 156 -1.95 2.42 18.66
N MET A 157 -2.09 2.51 17.34
CA MET A 157 -3.35 2.86 16.69
C MET A 157 -4.44 1.83 17.02
N TRP A 158 -4.12 0.54 16.99
CA TRP A 158 -5.04 -0.53 17.37
C TRP A 158 -5.53 -0.41 18.82
N PHE A 159 -4.61 -0.14 19.76
CA PHE A 159 -4.99 0.08 21.18
C PHE A 159 -5.91 1.29 21.36
N ILE A 160 -5.65 2.39 20.65
CA ILE A 160 -6.50 3.57 20.65
C ILE A 160 -7.89 3.23 20.11
N THR A 161 -7.95 2.53 18.99
CA THR A 161 -9.19 2.08 18.35
C THR A 161 -10.06 1.28 19.32
N ARG A 162 -9.46 0.29 19.99
CA ARG A 162 -10.19 -0.56 20.98
C ARG A 162 -10.66 0.20 22.22
N SER A 163 -10.00 1.30 22.53
CA SER A 163 -10.28 2.11 23.71
C SER A 163 -11.22 3.28 23.44
N SER A 164 -11.62 3.50 22.19
CA SER A 164 -12.53 4.58 21.82
C SER A 164 -13.92 4.32 22.36
N LYS A 165 -14.54 5.34 22.97
CA LYS A 165 -15.92 5.27 23.50
C LYS A 165 -16.95 5.62 22.43
N ASP A 166 -16.56 6.33 21.38
CA ASP A 166 -17.43 6.80 20.32
C ASP A 166 -17.29 5.92 19.05
N LEU A 167 -18.42 5.48 18.52
CA LEU A 167 -18.47 4.68 17.29
C LEU A 167 -17.86 5.42 16.09
N PHE A 168 -18.07 6.72 15.99
CA PHE A 168 -17.47 7.50 14.90
C PHE A 168 -15.95 7.52 15.01
N GLY A 169 -15.41 7.78 16.21
CA GLY A 169 -13.98 7.75 16.48
C GLY A 169 -13.38 6.36 16.21
N THR A 170 -14.08 5.29 16.61
CA THR A 170 -13.66 3.92 16.34
C THR A 170 -13.53 3.67 14.82
N PHE A 171 -14.55 4.02 14.03
CA PHE A 171 -14.52 3.79 12.59
C PHE A 171 -13.48 4.66 11.88
N ALA A 172 -13.27 5.91 12.34
CA ALA A 172 -12.23 6.78 11.81
C ALA A 172 -10.82 6.21 12.09
N CYS A 173 -10.56 5.74 13.31
CA CYS A 173 -9.30 5.09 13.68
C CYS A 173 -9.07 3.80 12.87
N VAL A 174 -10.10 2.97 12.70
CA VAL A 174 -10.00 1.74 11.88
C VAL A 174 -9.70 2.06 10.43
N GLY A 175 -10.34 3.08 9.87
CA GLY A 175 -10.07 3.52 8.50
C GLY A 175 -8.60 3.92 8.33
N ALA A 176 -8.08 4.75 9.23
CA ALA A 176 -6.67 5.16 9.22
C ALA A 176 -5.71 3.96 9.42
N LEU A 177 -6.01 3.09 10.38
CA LEU A 177 -5.23 1.87 10.64
C LEU A 177 -5.17 0.96 9.42
N SER A 178 -6.31 0.70 8.78
CA SER A 178 -6.39 -0.15 7.58
C SER A 178 -5.64 0.47 6.40
N MET A 179 -5.73 1.79 6.23
CA MET A 179 -4.98 2.53 5.21
C MET A 179 -3.47 2.35 5.40
N PHE A 180 -2.93 2.66 6.58
CA PHE A 180 -1.51 2.53 6.84
C PHE A 180 -1.03 1.08 6.72
N THR A 181 -1.78 0.12 7.27
CA THR A 181 -1.44 -1.30 7.16
C THR A 181 -1.33 -1.73 5.70
N PHE A 182 -2.30 -1.35 4.88
CA PHE A 182 -2.30 -1.72 3.47
C PHE A 182 -1.18 -1.01 2.70
N GLN A 183 -0.95 0.30 2.91
CA GLN A 183 0.12 1.03 2.24
C GLN A 183 1.51 0.46 2.55
N ILE A 184 1.78 0.16 3.83
CA ILE A 184 3.05 -0.45 4.25
C ILE A 184 3.22 -1.82 3.59
N PHE A 185 2.20 -2.67 3.67
CA PHE A 185 2.25 -4.02 3.10
C PHE A 185 2.41 -4.00 1.57
N GLN A 186 1.66 -3.13 0.88
CA GLN A 186 1.70 -3.02 -0.57
C GLN A 186 3.04 -2.47 -1.06
N ASN A 187 3.57 -1.40 -0.43
CA ASN A 187 4.85 -0.82 -0.84
C ASN A 187 6.02 -1.79 -0.63
N ILE A 188 6.11 -2.40 0.54
CA ILE A 188 7.16 -3.39 0.83
C ILE A 188 6.97 -4.62 -0.06
N GLY A 189 5.74 -5.10 -0.22
CA GLY A 189 5.43 -6.26 -1.05
C GLY A 189 5.81 -6.07 -2.52
N MET A 190 5.58 -4.87 -3.09
CA MET A 190 5.95 -4.63 -4.48
C MET A 190 7.48 -4.55 -4.69
N THR A 191 8.24 -4.00 -3.73
CA THR A 191 9.70 -3.95 -3.80
C THR A 191 10.33 -5.33 -3.70
N MET A 192 9.67 -6.25 -3.02
CA MET A 192 10.09 -7.66 -2.89
C MET A 192 9.51 -8.57 -3.99
N GLY A 193 8.67 -8.06 -4.89
CA GLY A 193 8.03 -8.84 -5.95
C GLY A 193 6.88 -9.75 -5.46
N ILE A 194 6.37 -9.57 -4.23
CA ILE A 194 5.24 -10.33 -3.67
C ILE A 194 3.90 -9.72 -4.08
N MET A 195 3.89 -8.43 -4.45
CA MET A 195 2.72 -7.67 -4.85
C MET A 195 2.96 -6.96 -6.19
N PRO A 196 1.91 -6.70 -6.99
CA PRO A 196 2.05 -5.94 -8.22
C PRO A 196 2.46 -4.49 -7.95
N ILE A 197 3.14 -3.88 -8.91
CA ILE A 197 3.60 -2.49 -8.80
C ILE A 197 2.41 -1.55 -8.87
N THR A 198 2.17 -0.82 -7.77
CA THR A 198 1.07 0.15 -7.67
C THR A 198 1.53 1.60 -7.55
N GLY A 199 2.80 1.83 -7.17
CA GLY A 199 3.33 3.18 -6.96
C GLY A 199 2.81 3.85 -5.68
N ILE A 200 2.22 3.09 -4.74
CA ILE A 200 1.75 3.63 -3.47
C ILE A 200 2.95 4.05 -2.61
N PRO A 201 2.99 5.29 -2.10
CA PRO A 201 4.10 5.74 -1.25
C PRO A 201 4.11 5.03 0.10
N LEU A 202 5.31 4.78 0.63
CA LEU A 202 5.51 4.27 1.97
C LEU A 202 5.28 5.42 2.99
N PRO A 203 4.34 5.29 3.94
CA PRO A 203 4.01 6.37 4.86
C PRO A 203 5.22 6.90 5.62
N PHE A 204 5.36 8.23 5.72
CA PHE A 204 6.43 8.96 6.42
C PHE A 204 7.85 8.81 5.87
N LEU A 205 8.08 7.90 4.93
CA LEU A 205 9.40 7.65 4.37
C LEU A 205 9.50 8.13 2.91
N SER A 206 8.50 7.80 2.07
CA SER A 206 8.50 8.21 0.66
C SER A 206 8.39 9.71 0.50
N HIS A 207 9.09 10.23 -0.51
CA HIS A 207 8.94 11.60 -0.94
C HIS A 207 7.56 11.84 -1.51
N GLY A 208 6.78 12.73 -0.87
CA GLY A 208 5.43 13.09 -1.32
C GLY A 208 4.80 14.10 -0.37
N GLY A 209 4.76 15.38 -0.78
CA GLY A 209 4.25 16.45 0.08
C GLY A 209 2.80 16.23 0.52
N SER A 210 1.90 15.88 -0.41
CA SER A 210 0.49 15.65 -0.11
C SER A 210 0.26 14.40 0.74
N SER A 211 0.94 13.30 0.43
CA SER A 211 0.82 12.03 1.19
C SER A 211 1.30 12.19 2.63
N THR A 212 2.40 12.93 2.84
CA THR A 212 2.95 13.22 4.16
C THR A 212 1.99 14.06 5.00
N VAL A 213 1.42 15.14 4.42
CA VAL A 213 0.43 15.99 5.13
C VAL A 213 -0.80 15.17 5.54
N VAL A 214 -1.32 14.33 4.63
CA VAL A 214 -2.46 13.45 4.94
C VAL A 214 -2.10 12.45 6.04
N ALA A 215 -0.92 11.83 5.98
CA ALA A 215 -0.46 10.87 6.98
C ALA A 215 -0.37 11.51 8.38
N PHE A 216 0.25 12.69 8.51
CA PHE A 216 0.29 13.43 9.77
C PHE A 216 -1.09 13.89 10.23
N GLY A 217 -1.96 14.32 9.31
CA GLY A 217 -3.35 14.68 9.62
C GLY A 217 -4.14 13.50 10.21
N LEU A 218 -3.98 12.29 9.64
CA LEU A 218 -4.61 11.08 10.16
C LEU A 218 -4.07 10.67 11.53
N ILE A 219 -2.76 10.76 11.75
CA ILE A 219 -2.18 10.53 13.09
C ILE A 219 -2.70 11.55 14.10
N GLY A 220 -2.77 12.83 13.72
CA GLY A 220 -3.36 13.88 14.56
C GLY A 220 -4.81 13.59 14.94
N LEU A 221 -5.61 13.10 13.99
CA LEU A 221 -6.99 12.69 14.24
C LEU A 221 -7.05 11.51 15.24
N VAL A 222 -6.21 10.50 15.07
CA VAL A 222 -6.14 9.34 15.98
C VAL A 222 -5.73 9.77 17.39
N ILE A 223 -4.75 10.69 17.52
CA ILE A 223 -4.33 11.24 18.81
C ILE A 223 -5.47 12.04 19.45
N ASN A 224 -6.19 12.86 18.67
CA ASN A 224 -7.35 13.61 19.18
C ASN A 224 -8.44 12.70 19.74
N ILE A 225 -8.75 11.60 19.04
CA ILE A 225 -9.72 10.61 19.52
C ILE A 225 -9.24 9.97 20.83
N SER A 226 -7.94 9.67 20.94
CA SER A 226 -7.35 9.17 22.19
C SER A 226 -7.45 10.17 23.34
N ALA A 227 -7.21 11.46 23.08
CA ALA A 227 -7.27 12.51 24.10
C ALA A 227 -8.68 12.70 24.65
N ARG A 228 -9.71 12.65 23.79
CA ARG A 228 -11.13 12.78 24.21
C ARG A 228 -11.61 11.66 25.13
N LYS A 229 -10.96 10.50 25.11
CA LYS A 229 -11.26 9.40 26.04
C LYS A 229 -11.12 9.81 27.51
N HIS A 230 -10.21 10.74 27.82
CA HIS A 230 -9.91 11.19 29.17
C HIS A 230 -10.72 12.40 29.60
N LEU A 231 -11.44 13.04 28.67
CA LEU A 231 -12.24 14.26 28.90
C LEU A 231 -13.74 13.96 29.15
N ALA A 232 -14.15 12.72 28.95
CA ALA A 232 -15.50 12.19 29.21
C ALA A 232 -15.41 11.05 30.25
#